data_f01571829555f9228908f27362a7ea65
#
_entry.id   f01571829555f9228908f27362a7ea65
#
_cell.length_a   1.000
_cell.length_b   1.000
_cell.length_c   1.000
_cell.angle_alpha   90.00
_cell.angle_beta   90.00
_cell.angle_gamma   90.00
#
_symmetry.space_group_name_H-M   'P 1'
#
loop_
_entity.id
_entity.type
_entity.pdbx_description
1 polymer ?
#
loop_
_entity_poly.entity_id
_entity_poly.type
_entity_poly.pdbx_seq_one_letter_code
_entity_poly.pdbx_strand_id
1 'polypeptide(L)'
;SIRRRQRQMCIRDRINSNIPTTYLQNHKNTTVIVDDQAASNLTRIKTPWITGNCNWKNDNIRFRAVHWLCSKTNKSILKLTEEDYNLNGLSELLILEGNYYDLNIKMFNRVQNTITGWPGGKPNANDQKRPERAHPSKKQCIIFSPHPDDDVISMGGTFDRLVSQGHEVHLAYQTSGNIAVSDEEALKYIEVMLDLESDIKSYLLLKKEILSKKKNQIDSISLRKLKTAIRKRESLAASRYLGIPDNQVHFLNLPFYETGRIQKNNPDEKDTLITNDIISRIKPHQIYAAGDLADPHGTHRICLNIIFESLRQLKKESYMKNCWVWLYRGAWQEFEIHEIEMAVPMSPDQVMRKRKAILYHQSQKDVVTVSYTHLRAHETRI
;
A
#
# COMPACT_ATOMS: atom_id res chain seq x y z
N SER A 1 -7.01 -8.18 7.53
CA SER A 1 -6.85 -7.84 8.94
C SER A 1 -6.32 -9.02 9.75
N ILE A 2 -5.74 -8.74 10.90
CA ILE A 2 -5.20 -9.73 11.85
C ILE A 2 -6.23 -10.83 12.14
N ARG A 3 -7.50 -10.50 12.29
CA ARG A 3 -8.57 -11.50 12.54
C ARG A 3 -8.79 -12.47 11.36
N ARG A 4 -8.60 -12.06 10.11
CA ARG A 4 -8.68 -12.96 8.95
C ARG A 4 -7.45 -13.86 8.86
N ARG A 5 -6.24 -13.33 9.07
CA ARG A 5 -5.00 -14.12 9.12
C ARG A 5 -5.00 -15.11 10.28
N GLN A 6 -5.47 -14.72 11.46
CA GLN A 6 -5.64 -15.62 12.60
C GLN A 6 -6.64 -16.74 12.32
N ARG A 7 -7.79 -16.45 11.69
CA ARG A 7 -8.77 -17.50 11.33
C ARG A 7 -8.20 -18.50 10.32
N GLN A 8 -7.44 -18.02 9.32
CA GLN A 8 -6.81 -18.91 8.33
C GLN A 8 -5.69 -19.77 8.92
N MET A 9 -4.86 -19.22 9.81
CA MET A 9 -3.85 -20.00 10.55
C MET A 9 -4.48 -21.06 11.45
N CYS A 10 -5.55 -20.72 12.16
CA CYS A 10 -6.18 -21.60 13.13
C CYS A 10 -6.95 -22.77 12.49
N ILE A 11 -7.53 -22.60 11.29
CA ILE A 11 -8.14 -23.70 10.54
C ILE A 11 -7.06 -24.67 10.05
N ARG A 12 -5.83 -24.21 9.87
CA ARG A 12 -4.72 -24.97 9.30
C ARG A 12 -3.95 -25.82 10.32
N ASP A 13 -3.68 -25.26 11.51
CA ASP A 13 -2.59 -25.76 12.33
C ASP A 13 -3.03 -26.67 13.49
N ARG A 14 -4.10 -26.38 14.19
CA ARG A 14 -4.61 -27.22 15.31
C ARG A 14 -6.06 -26.92 15.64
N ILE A 15 -6.78 -27.91 16.16
CA ILE A 15 -8.11 -27.71 16.74
C ILE A 15 -7.96 -26.82 17.97
N ASN A 16 -8.76 -25.76 18.02
CA ASN A 16 -8.77 -24.79 19.10
C ASN A 16 -10.22 -24.45 19.49
N SER A 17 -10.60 -24.71 20.75
CA SER A 17 -11.95 -24.45 21.26
C SER A 17 -12.40 -23.00 21.15
N ASN A 18 -11.45 -22.06 21.18
CA ASN A 18 -11.75 -20.62 20.99
C ASN A 18 -12.07 -20.27 19.53
N ILE A 19 -11.87 -21.20 18.61
CA ILE A 19 -12.13 -21.02 17.17
C ILE A 19 -12.91 -22.25 16.67
N PRO A 20 -14.23 -22.24 16.82
CA PRO A 20 -15.09 -23.40 16.53
C PRO A 20 -14.91 -23.98 15.12
N THR A 21 -14.58 -23.15 14.12
CA THR A 21 -14.32 -23.59 12.74
C THR A 21 -13.15 -24.58 12.61
N THR A 22 -12.25 -24.63 13.60
CA THR A 22 -11.13 -25.60 13.58
C THR A 22 -11.57 -27.05 13.76
N TYR A 23 -12.75 -27.29 14.36
CA TYR A 23 -13.33 -28.64 14.49
C TYR A 23 -13.75 -29.24 13.15
N LEU A 24 -13.94 -28.42 12.10
CA LEU A 24 -14.20 -28.92 10.74
C LEU A 24 -13.06 -29.77 10.19
N GLN A 25 -11.85 -29.68 10.74
CA GLN A 25 -10.72 -30.55 10.39
C GLN A 25 -11.01 -32.04 10.69
N ASN A 26 -11.83 -32.31 11.67
CA ASN A 26 -12.20 -33.68 12.06
C ASN A 26 -13.47 -34.18 11.34
N HIS A 27 -14.14 -33.33 10.58
CA HIS A 27 -15.36 -33.73 9.90
C HIS A 27 -15.05 -34.46 8.60
N LYS A 28 -15.47 -35.71 8.48
CA LYS A 28 -15.11 -36.61 7.36
C LYS A 28 -15.59 -36.12 5.97
N ASN A 29 -16.63 -35.32 5.92
CA ASN A 29 -17.27 -34.84 4.68
C ASN A 29 -17.28 -33.33 4.59
N THR A 30 -16.14 -32.67 4.84
CA THR A 30 -16.02 -31.21 4.73
C THR A 30 -15.46 -30.81 3.37
N THR A 31 -16.19 -29.98 2.62
CA THR A 31 -15.69 -29.31 1.41
C THR A 31 -15.48 -27.84 1.73
N VAL A 32 -14.27 -27.34 1.50
CA VAL A 32 -13.92 -25.93 1.70
C VAL A 32 -13.75 -25.25 0.35
N ILE A 33 -14.62 -24.28 0.05
CA ILE A 33 -14.55 -23.48 -1.17
C ILE A 33 -13.90 -22.15 -0.80
N VAL A 34 -12.80 -21.82 -1.47
CA VAL A 34 -12.01 -20.60 -1.22
C VAL A 34 -11.67 -19.93 -2.55
N ASP A 35 -11.65 -18.61 -2.57
CA ASP A 35 -11.08 -17.85 -3.68
C ASP A 35 -9.53 -17.86 -3.62
N ASP A 36 -8.87 -17.37 -4.67
CA ASP A 36 -7.42 -17.35 -4.77
C ASP A 36 -6.76 -16.57 -3.61
N GLN A 37 -7.38 -15.49 -3.14
CA GLN A 37 -6.86 -14.72 -2.03
C GLN A 37 -6.96 -15.47 -0.69
N ALA A 38 -8.08 -16.13 -0.46
CA ALA A 38 -8.27 -16.99 0.72
C ALA A 38 -7.35 -18.21 0.67
N ALA A 39 -7.07 -18.75 -0.53
CA ALA A 39 -6.16 -19.86 -0.76
C ALA A 39 -4.68 -19.48 -0.68
N SER A 40 -4.31 -18.20 -0.77
CA SER A 40 -2.92 -17.73 -0.92
C SER A 40 -1.94 -18.25 0.14
N ASN A 41 -2.43 -18.54 1.36
CA ASN A 41 -1.62 -19.08 2.45
C ASN A 41 -1.64 -20.61 2.56
N LEU A 42 -2.36 -21.31 1.67
CA LEU A 42 -2.30 -22.78 1.65
C LEU A 42 -0.89 -23.23 1.23
N THR A 43 -0.37 -24.26 1.87
CA THR A 43 0.98 -24.80 1.60
C THR A 43 1.19 -25.10 0.12
N ARG A 44 0.22 -25.73 -0.53
CA ARG A 44 0.27 -26.05 -1.98
C ARG A 44 0.30 -24.82 -2.90
N ILE A 45 -0.11 -23.65 -2.40
CA ILE A 45 -0.05 -22.38 -3.14
C ILE A 45 1.19 -21.59 -2.75
N LYS A 46 1.45 -21.45 -1.44
CA LYS A 46 2.55 -20.65 -0.92
C LYS A 46 3.92 -21.32 -1.09
N THR A 47 3.99 -22.62 -0.85
CA THR A 47 5.22 -23.43 -0.91
C THR A 47 4.97 -24.76 -1.62
N PRO A 48 4.60 -24.73 -2.92
CA PRO A 48 4.16 -25.93 -3.65
C PRO A 48 5.22 -27.04 -3.68
N TRP A 49 6.50 -26.68 -3.64
CA TRP A 49 7.62 -27.64 -3.59
C TRP A 49 7.66 -28.55 -2.36
N ILE A 50 6.90 -28.23 -1.30
CA ILE A 50 6.79 -29.09 -0.11
C ILE A 50 5.71 -30.16 -0.31
N THR A 51 4.73 -29.89 -1.17
CA THR A 51 3.52 -30.74 -1.29
C THR A 51 3.49 -31.62 -2.53
N GLY A 52 4.37 -31.39 -3.50
CA GLY A 52 4.40 -32.13 -4.75
C GLY A 52 5.23 -31.48 -5.85
N ASN A 53 5.03 -31.93 -7.06
CA ASN A 53 5.77 -31.46 -8.22
C ASN A 53 5.52 -29.99 -8.50
N CYS A 54 6.59 -29.24 -8.77
CA CYS A 54 6.57 -27.84 -9.10
C CYS A 54 6.92 -27.59 -10.56
N ASN A 55 6.33 -26.56 -11.13
CA ASN A 55 6.79 -26.04 -12.43
C ASN A 55 8.05 -25.19 -12.24
N TRP A 56 9.21 -25.83 -12.15
CA TRP A 56 10.49 -25.16 -11.99
C TRP A 56 10.92 -24.32 -13.20
N LYS A 57 10.24 -24.40 -14.35
CA LYS A 57 10.45 -23.49 -15.49
C LYS A 57 9.99 -22.07 -15.18
N ASN A 58 9.13 -21.90 -14.17
CA ASN A 58 8.66 -20.59 -13.73
C ASN A 58 9.68 -19.91 -12.82
N ASP A 59 10.30 -18.82 -13.31
CA ASP A 59 11.30 -18.05 -12.57
C ASP A 59 10.79 -17.51 -11.22
N ASN A 60 9.50 -17.18 -11.11
CA ASN A 60 8.95 -16.70 -9.84
C ASN A 60 8.84 -17.82 -8.81
N ILE A 61 8.52 -19.04 -9.22
CA ILE A 61 8.51 -20.20 -8.30
C ILE A 61 9.91 -20.49 -7.80
N ARG A 62 10.93 -20.48 -8.68
CA ARG A 62 12.34 -20.64 -8.29
C ARG A 62 12.77 -19.58 -7.28
N PHE A 63 12.46 -18.32 -7.56
CA PHE A 63 12.80 -17.19 -6.70
C PHE A 63 12.13 -17.29 -5.32
N ARG A 64 10.83 -17.63 -5.29
CA ARG A 64 10.09 -17.88 -4.04
C ARG A 64 10.70 -19.02 -3.22
N ALA A 65 11.07 -20.11 -3.87
CA ALA A 65 11.67 -21.28 -3.21
C ALA A 65 13.00 -20.93 -2.54
N VAL A 66 13.87 -20.20 -3.22
CA VAL A 66 15.17 -19.76 -2.68
C VAL A 66 14.98 -18.80 -1.49
N HIS A 67 14.07 -17.82 -1.59
CA HIS A 67 13.76 -16.93 -0.47
C HIS A 67 13.16 -17.66 0.73
N TRP A 68 12.25 -18.60 0.46
CA TRP A 68 11.72 -19.46 1.52
C TRP A 68 12.83 -20.28 2.20
N LEU A 69 13.78 -20.81 1.42
CA LEU A 69 14.93 -21.56 1.96
C LEU A 69 15.81 -20.67 2.83
N CYS A 70 16.11 -19.43 2.40
CA CYS A 70 16.82 -18.46 3.21
C CYS A 70 16.14 -18.23 4.58
N SER A 71 14.83 -18.03 4.55
CA SER A 71 14.04 -17.80 5.78
C SER A 71 14.03 -19.04 6.68
N LYS A 72 13.96 -20.24 6.08
CA LYS A 72 13.92 -21.50 6.82
C LYS A 72 15.26 -21.87 7.46
N THR A 73 16.36 -21.61 6.75
CA THR A 73 17.73 -21.90 7.21
C THR A 73 18.38 -20.75 7.97
N ASN A 74 17.76 -19.57 7.97
CA ASN A 74 18.32 -18.31 8.47
C ASN A 74 19.68 -17.98 7.84
N LYS A 75 19.82 -18.28 6.55
CA LYS A 75 21.03 -18.00 5.77
C LYS A 75 20.72 -16.98 4.67
N SER A 76 21.69 -16.12 4.33
CA SER A 76 21.61 -15.28 3.13
C SER A 76 21.75 -16.12 1.86
N ILE A 77 21.22 -15.64 0.73
CA ILE A 77 21.22 -16.35 -0.56
C ILE A 77 22.60 -16.92 -0.90
N LEU A 78 23.65 -16.12 -0.81
CA LEU A 78 25.03 -16.52 -1.17
C LEU A 78 25.67 -17.50 -0.17
N LYS A 79 25.03 -17.76 0.98
CA LYS A 79 25.48 -18.73 1.99
C LYS A 79 24.71 -20.04 1.95
N LEU A 80 23.74 -20.19 1.06
CA LEU A 80 23.03 -21.44 0.86
C LEU A 80 23.97 -22.47 0.20
N THR A 81 23.93 -23.70 0.69
CA THR A 81 24.75 -24.81 0.22
C THR A 81 23.88 -25.86 -0.48
N GLU A 82 24.49 -26.77 -1.20
CA GLU A 82 23.81 -27.90 -1.82
C GLU A 82 22.99 -28.71 -0.80
N GLU A 83 23.55 -28.92 0.39
CA GLU A 83 22.90 -29.62 1.48
C GLU A 83 21.62 -28.91 1.95
N ASP A 84 21.64 -27.56 2.03
CA ASP A 84 20.44 -26.77 2.38
C ASP A 84 19.29 -27.05 1.40
N TYR A 85 19.56 -27.10 0.12
CA TYR A 85 18.56 -27.42 -0.91
C TYR A 85 18.05 -28.85 -0.79
N ASN A 86 18.98 -29.81 -0.68
CA ASN A 86 18.66 -31.25 -0.65
C ASN A 86 17.82 -31.62 0.59
N LEU A 87 18.20 -31.13 1.76
CA LEU A 87 17.49 -31.39 3.02
C LEU A 87 16.10 -30.74 3.08
N ASN A 88 15.82 -29.77 2.20
CA ASN A 88 14.57 -29.03 2.18
C ASN A 88 13.69 -29.32 0.96
N GLY A 89 13.94 -30.43 0.25
CA GLY A 89 13.10 -30.91 -0.86
C GLY A 89 13.25 -30.08 -2.14
N LEU A 90 14.39 -29.43 -2.34
CA LEU A 90 14.68 -28.58 -3.51
C LEU A 90 15.75 -29.22 -4.45
N SER A 91 16.03 -30.49 -4.31
CA SER A 91 17.02 -31.22 -5.15
C SER A 91 16.66 -31.14 -6.64
N GLU A 92 15.38 -31.25 -7.00
CA GLU A 92 14.91 -31.15 -8.38
C GLU A 92 15.25 -29.78 -9.00
N LEU A 93 15.17 -28.71 -8.20
CA LEU A 93 15.57 -27.37 -8.63
C LEU A 93 17.07 -27.30 -8.95
N LEU A 94 17.93 -27.94 -8.14
CA LEU A 94 19.36 -27.98 -8.40
C LEU A 94 19.69 -28.78 -9.66
N ILE A 95 19.01 -29.90 -9.89
CA ILE A 95 19.20 -30.68 -11.11
C ILE A 95 18.88 -29.86 -12.36
N LEU A 96 17.82 -29.04 -12.30
CA LEU A 96 17.42 -28.18 -13.41
C LEU A 96 18.41 -27.05 -13.67
N GLU A 97 18.92 -26.41 -12.62
CA GLU A 97 19.81 -25.23 -12.73
C GLU A 97 21.30 -25.61 -12.84
N GLY A 98 21.65 -26.89 -12.65
CA GLY A 98 22.99 -27.46 -12.77
C GLY A 98 23.79 -27.45 -11.47
N ASN A 99 23.78 -26.38 -10.70
CA ASN A 99 24.43 -26.31 -9.39
C ASN A 99 23.85 -25.20 -8.51
N TYR A 100 24.09 -25.30 -7.19
CA TYR A 100 23.57 -24.32 -6.22
C TYR A 100 24.26 -22.96 -6.31
N TYR A 101 25.52 -22.91 -6.69
CA TYR A 101 26.32 -21.67 -6.70
C TYR A 101 25.81 -20.70 -7.77
N ASP A 102 25.61 -21.18 -8.99
CA ASP A 102 25.08 -20.38 -10.09
C ASP A 102 23.65 -19.93 -9.82
N LEU A 103 22.83 -20.83 -9.25
CA LEU A 103 21.48 -20.49 -8.81
C LEU A 103 21.50 -19.37 -7.77
N ASN A 104 22.35 -19.47 -6.74
CA ASN A 104 22.49 -18.45 -5.71
C ASN A 104 22.90 -17.10 -6.30
N ILE A 105 23.88 -17.07 -7.20
CA ILE A 105 24.32 -15.84 -7.88
C ILE A 105 23.17 -15.26 -8.72
N LYS A 106 22.48 -16.07 -9.49
CA LYS A 106 21.34 -15.64 -10.31
C LYS A 106 20.25 -15.00 -9.45
N MET A 107 19.89 -15.62 -8.33
CA MET A 107 18.86 -15.12 -7.42
C MET A 107 19.31 -13.88 -6.66
N PHE A 108 20.57 -13.83 -6.23
CA PHE A 108 21.16 -12.65 -5.61
C PHE A 108 21.14 -11.44 -6.55
N ASN A 109 21.60 -11.63 -7.80
CA ASN A 109 21.59 -10.57 -8.81
C ASN A 109 20.16 -10.08 -9.10
N ARG A 110 19.17 -10.98 -9.08
CA ARG A 110 17.77 -10.59 -9.24
C ARG A 110 17.33 -9.66 -8.12
N VAL A 111 17.61 -9.99 -6.85
CA VAL A 111 17.31 -9.12 -5.70
C VAL A 111 18.07 -7.80 -5.81
N GLN A 112 19.36 -7.84 -6.07
CA GLN A 112 20.22 -6.66 -6.17
C GLN A 112 19.70 -5.69 -7.25
N ASN A 113 19.22 -6.21 -8.37
CA ASN A 113 18.67 -5.40 -9.45
C ASN A 113 17.35 -4.69 -9.10
N THR A 114 16.65 -5.09 -8.04
CA THR A 114 15.46 -4.35 -7.56
C THR A 114 15.84 -3.12 -6.74
N ILE A 115 17.02 -3.11 -6.13
CA ILE A 115 17.44 -2.03 -5.22
C ILE A 115 17.87 -0.81 -6.04
N THR A 116 17.29 0.34 -5.71
CA THR A 116 17.64 1.61 -6.34
C THR A 116 17.58 2.79 -5.38
N GLY A 117 18.58 3.65 -5.44
CA GLY A 117 18.51 4.98 -4.81
C GLY A 117 17.84 6.04 -5.69
N TRP A 118 17.43 5.68 -6.92
CA TRP A 118 16.91 6.60 -7.93
C TRP A 118 15.57 6.10 -8.50
N PRO A 119 14.47 6.16 -7.76
CA PRO A 119 13.16 5.65 -8.21
C PRO A 119 12.64 6.38 -9.46
N GLY A 120 12.97 7.63 -9.64
CA GLY A 120 12.63 8.42 -10.84
C GLY A 120 13.64 8.30 -11.98
N GLY A 121 14.72 7.52 -11.81
CA GLY A 121 15.84 7.44 -12.76
C GLY A 121 16.98 8.37 -12.43
N LYS A 122 18.20 7.91 -12.70
CA LYS A 122 19.44 8.68 -12.50
C LYS A 122 19.80 9.44 -13.78
N PRO A 123 20.11 10.74 -13.71
CA PRO A 123 20.56 11.49 -14.87
C PRO A 123 21.79 10.84 -15.53
N ASN A 124 21.78 10.76 -16.85
CA ASN A 124 22.88 10.21 -17.66
C ASN A 124 23.24 8.73 -17.38
N ALA A 125 22.33 7.96 -16.77
CA ALA A 125 22.52 6.54 -16.58
C ALA A 125 22.21 5.74 -17.86
N ASN A 126 22.83 4.57 -17.98
CA ASN A 126 22.45 3.61 -19.01
C ASN A 126 21.18 2.86 -18.55
N ASP A 127 20.06 3.12 -19.21
CA ASP A 127 18.75 2.60 -18.86
C ASP A 127 18.31 1.42 -19.75
N GLN A 128 19.20 0.81 -20.51
CA GLN A 128 18.87 -0.31 -21.41
C GLN A 128 18.11 -1.45 -20.70
N LYS A 129 18.47 -1.73 -19.44
CA LYS A 129 17.83 -2.75 -18.62
C LYS A 129 16.70 -2.20 -17.72
N ARG A 130 16.49 -0.89 -17.73
CA ARG A 130 15.56 -0.17 -16.86
C ARG A 130 14.91 0.98 -17.64
N PRO A 131 14.13 0.67 -18.68
CA PRO A 131 13.53 1.70 -19.55
C PRO A 131 12.58 2.65 -18.81
N GLU A 132 11.98 2.20 -17.70
CA GLU A 132 11.17 3.03 -16.84
C GLU A 132 11.92 4.19 -16.19
N ARG A 133 13.24 4.12 -16.16
CA ARG A 133 14.14 5.15 -15.61
C ARG A 133 14.75 6.07 -16.68
N ALA A 134 14.49 5.78 -17.96
CA ALA A 134 14.98 6.59 -19.08
C ALA A 134 14.42 8.01 -19.06
N HIS A 135 14.84 8.80 -20.02
CA HIS A 135 14.41 10.19 -20.15
C HIS A 135 12.89 10.39 -20.04
N PRO A 136 12.46 11.54 -19.52
CA PRO A 136 13.28 12.66 -19.06
C PRO A 136 13.91 12.41 -17.69
N SER A 137 15.09 13.03 -17.44
CA SER A 137 15.77 12.90 -16.14
C SER A 137 15.00 13.56 -15.00
N LYS A 138 14.20 14.60 -15.29
CA LYS A 138 13.22 15.18 -14.38
C LYS A 138 11.85 14.66 -14.77
N LYS A 139 11.26 13.84 -13.91
CA LYS A 139 9.95 13.22 -14.15
C LYS A 139 8.82 13.99 -13.50
N GLN A 140 7.65 13.95 -14.13
CA GLN A 140 6.38 14.27 -13.52
C GLN A 140 5.79 12.97 -12.95
N CYS A 141 5.50 12.97 -11.65
CA CYS A 141 5.00 11.79 -10.94
C CYS A 141 3.65 12.12 -10.30
N ILE A 142 2.71 11.18 -10.36
CA ILE A 142 1.47 11.25 -9.57
C ILE A 142 1.51 10.13 -8.53
N ILE A 143 1.27 10.47 -7.27
CA ILE A 143 1.05 9.51 -6.18
C ILE A 143 -0.44 9.57 -5.84
N PHE A 144 -1.18 8.52 -6.19
CA PHE A 144 -2.56 8.35 -5.78
C PHE A 144 -2.62 7.73 -4.39
N SER A 145 -3.27 8.42 -3.45
CA SER A 145 -3.48 7.98 -2.07
C SER A 145 -4.96 7.73 -1.85
N PRO A 146 -5.41 6.49 -1.59
CA PRO A 146 -6.82 6.19 -1.31
C PRO A 146 -7.39 7.04 -0.18
N HIS A 147 -6.68 7.13 0.94
CA HIS A 147 -7.00 8.03 2.06
C HIS A 147 -5.88 9.04 2.26
N PRO A 148 -6.19 10.18 2.93
CA PRO A 148 -5.18 11.20 3.24
C PRO A 148 -4.19 10.74 4.31
N ASP A 149 -3.23 9.85 3.99
CA ASP A 149 -2.10 9.35 4.79
C ASP A 149 -1.42 8.12 4.14
N ASP A 150 -2.11 7.37 3.26
CA ASP A 150 -1.58 6.14 2.67
C ASP A 150 -0.26 6.38 1.91
N ASP A 151 -0.08 7.54 1.30
CA ASP A 151 1.13 7.97 0.60
C ASP A 151 2.36 8.00 1.52
N VAL A 152 2.26 8.68 2.66
CA VAL A 152 3.38 8.79 3.62
C VAL A 152 3.58 7.50 4.40
N ILE A 153 2.50 6.77 4.73
CA ILE A 153 2.56 5.51 5.45
C ILE A 153 3.26 4.44 4.59
N SER A 154 2.81 4.26 3.35
CA SER A 154 3.21 3.12 2.54
C SER A 154 4.46 3.39 1.71
N MET A 155 4.60 4.60 1.14
CA MET A 155 5.73 4.90 0.26
C MET A 155 6.49 6.18 0.63
N GLY A 156 6.37 6.67 1.86
CA GLY A 156 6.99 7.92 2.32
C GLY A 156 8.50 8.02 2.05
N GLY A 157 9.24 6.92 2.05
CA GLY A 157 10.66 6.90 1.69
C GLY A 157 10.90 7.15 0.19
N THR A 158 10.16 6.48 -0.68
CA THR A 158 10.20 6.70 -2.14
C THR A 158 9.73 8.11 -2.48
N PHE A 159 8.66 8.56 -1.84
CA PHE A 159 8.13 9.90 -1.96
C PHE A 159 9.19 10.98 -1.65
N ASP A 160 9.78 10.94 -0.45
CA ASP A 160 10.85 11.85 -0.02
C ASP A 160 12.03 11.83 -0.99
N ARG A 161 12.38 10.65 -1.51
CA ARG A 161 13.47 10.48 -2.48
C ARG A 161 13.16 11.14 -3.83
N LEU A 162 11.95 10.97 -4.37
CA LEU A 162 11.52 11.61 -5.61
C LEU A 162 11.59 13.14 -5.49
N VAL A 163 11.08 13.70 -4.40
CA VAL A 163 11.12 15.15 -4.15
C VAL A 163 12.55 15.64 -4.00
N SER A 164 13.39 14.99 -3.18
CA SER A 164 14.77 15.39 -2.94
C SER A 164 15.65 15.31 -4.18
N GLN A 165 15.27 14.50 -5.17
CA GLN A 165 15.95 14.38 -6.46
C GLN A 165 15.42 15.37 -7.52
N GLY A 166 14.48 16.25 -7.16
CA GLY A 166 13.99 17.32 -8.02
C GLY A 166 12.96 16.89 -9.05
N HIS A 167 12.32 15.73 -8.88
CA HIS A 167 11.17 15.35 -9.68
C HIS A 167 9.96 16.22 -9.32
N GLU A 168 9.06 16.44 -10.27
CA GLU A 168 7.80 17.13 -10.04
C GLU A 168 6.78 16.10 -9.55
N VAL A 169 6.46 16.18 -8.25
CA VAL A 169 5.61 15.18 -7.59
C VAL A 169 4.27 15.78 -7.24
N HIS A 170 3.20 15.19 -7.76
CA HIS A 170 1.82 15.53 -7.47
C HIS A 170 1.20 14.47 -6.57
N LEU A 171 0.53 14.91 -5.50
CA LEU A 171 -0.26 14.04 -4.64
C LEU A 171 -1.74 14.13 -5.02
N ALA A 172 -2.40 12.98 -5.17
CA ALA A 172 -3.81 12.90 -5.50
C ALA A 172 -4.56 12.05 -4.45
N TYR A 173 -5.13 12.72 -3.46
CA TYR A 173 -5.97 12.08 -2.44
C TYR A 173 -7.34 11.75 -3.03
N GLN A 174 -7.64 10.47 -3.16
CA GLN A 174 -8.83 9.99 -3.86
C GLN A 174 -10.10 10.17 -3.04
N THR A 175 -10.03 9.99 -1.72
CA THR A 175 -11.17 10.15 -0.82
C THR A 175 -10.88 11.21 0.25
N SER A 176 -11.92 11.75 0.85
CA SER A 176 -11.80 12.74 1.93
C SER A 176 -11.31 12.14 3.25
N GLY A 177 -11.47 10.84 3.48
CA GLY A 177 -11.14 10.19 4.74
C GLY A 177 -11.98 10.67 5.94
N ASN A 178 -13.07 11.42 5.72
CA ASN A 178 -13.85 12.09 6.77
C ASN A 178 -14.43 11.14 7.81
N ILE A 179 -14.78 9.91 7.41
CA ILE A 179 -15.40 8.89 8.29
C ILE A 179 -14.41 8.42 9.38
N ALA A 180 -13.11 8.53 9.13
CA ALA A 180 -12.07 8.10 10.07
C ALA A 180 -11.76 9.17 11.15
N VAL A 181 -12.31 10.38 11.04
CA VAL A 181 -12.14 11.42 12.06
C VAL A 181 -13.17 11.19 13.17
N SER A 182 -12.71 11.01 14.41
CA SER A 182 -13.59 10.84 15.57
C SER A 182 -14.39 12.11 15.86
N ASP A 183 -15.53 11.94 16.54
CA ASP A 183 -16.34 13.08 16.97
C ASP A 183 -15.59 13.92 18.02
N GLU A 184 -14.77 13.27 18.86
CA GLU A 184 -13.94 13.93 19.85
C GLU A 184 -12.86 14.81 19.20
N GLU A 185 -12.20 14.31 18.14
CA GLU A 185 -11.23 15.10 17.40
C GLU A 185 -11.90 16.30 16.71
N ALA A 186 -13.06 16.10 16.08
CA ALA A 186 -13.82 17.19 15.48
C ALA A 186 -14.25 18.25 16.53
N LEU A 187 -14.62 17.81 17.73
CA LEU A 187 -15.02 18.69 18.83
C LEU A 187 -13.88 19.63 19.26
N LYS A 188 -12.64 19.16 19.36
CA LYS A 188 -11.47 20.00 19.67
C LYS A 188 -11.34 21.17 18.70
N TYR A 189 -11.48 20.92 17.40
CA TYR A 189 -11.42 21.99 16.39
C TYR A 189 -12.59 22.95 16.49
N ILE A 190 -13.80 22.47 16.79
CA ILE A 190 -14.98 23.31 17.01
C ILE A 190 -14.75 24.23 18.21
N GLU A 191 -14.22 23.71 19.31
CA GLU A 191 -13.95 24.48 20.53
C GLU A 191 -12.89 25.55 20.30
N VAL A 192 -11.81 25.25 19.59
CA VAL A 192 -10.82 26.25 19.18
C VAL A 192 -11.44 27.37 18.34
N MET A 193 -12.34 27.03 17.39
CA MET A 193 -13.00 28.02 16.56
C MET A 193 -13.97 28.89 17.37
N LEU A 194 -14.65 28.33 18.36
CA LEU A 194 -15.53 29.07 19.27
C LEU A 194 -14.72 30.04 20.17
N ASP A 195 -13.55 29.64 20.62
CA ASP A 195 -12.65 30.49 21.42
C ASP A 195 -12.08 31.66 20.61
N LEU A 196 -11.98 31.50 19.27
CA LEU A 196 -11.51 32.56 18.37
C LEU A 196 -12.63 33.48 17.85
N GLU A 197 -13.86 33.35 18.37
CA GLU A 197 -15.03 34.17 18.01
C GLU A 197 -15.40 34.12 16.51
N SER A 198 -15.13 33.02 15.83
CA SER A 198 -15.44 32.80 14.42
C SER A 198 -16.82 32.17 14.27
N ASP A 199 -17.71 32.67 13.42
CA ASP A 199 -19.04 32.14 13.08
C ASP A 199 -19.68 31.25 14.17
N ILE A 200 -19.85 31.81 15.38
CA ILE A 200 -20.25 31.12 16.61
C ILE A 200 -21.49 30.24 16.41
N LYS A 201 -22.46 30.73 15.62
CA LYS A 201 -23.73 30.02 15.42
C LYS A 201 -23.56 28.69 14.71
N SER A 202 -22.79 28.64 13.63
CA SER A 202 -22.52 27.42 12.88
C SER A 202 -21.75 26.40 13.73
N TYR A 203 -20.73 26.83 14.45
CA TYR A 203 -19.94 25.96 15.32
C TYR A 203 -20.73 25.44 16.53
N LEU A 204 -21.60 26.26 17.13
CA LEU A 204 -22.52 25.82 18.20
C LEU A 204 -23.49 24.74 17.72
N LEU A 205 -23.99 24.82 16.48
CA LEU A 205 -24.84 23.79 15.89
C LEU A 205 -24.08 22.48 15.71
N LEU A 206 -22.83 22.52 15.22
CA LEU A 206 -21.98 21.34 15.09
C LEU A 206 -21.65 20.72 16.44
N LYS A 207 -21.34 21.54 17.46
CA LYS A 207 -21.11 21.06 18.83
C LYS A 207 -22.34 20.35 19.37
N LYS A 208 -23.54 20.95 19.21
CA LYS A 208 -24.79 20.32 19.62
C LYS A 208 -25.06 19.01 18.89
N GLU A 209 -24.80 18.95 17.56
CA GLU A 209 -24.94 17.71 16.78
C GLU A 209 -24.09 16.59 17.37
N ILE A 210 -22.79 16.83 17.61
CA ILE A 210 -21.87 15.83 18.17
C ILE A 210 -22.34 15.36 19.54
N LEU A 211 -22.68 16.28 20.45
CA LEU A 211 -23.06 15.95 21.83
C LEU A 211 -24.40 15.21 21.92
N SER A 212 -25.32 15.41 20.97
CA SER A 212 -26.62 14.74 20.92
C SER A 212 -26.69 13.53 20.00
N LYS A 213 -25.54 13.15 19.38
CA LYS A 213 -25.46 12.10 18.36
C LYS A 213 -25.79 10.73 18.92
N LYS A 214 -26.71 10.03 18.26
CA LYS A 214 -27.07 8.66 18.57
C LYS A 214 -26.06 7.67 17.95
N LYS A 215 -25.94 6.48 18.55
CA LYS A 215 -25.10 5.41 18.02
C LYS A 215 -25.50 5.10 16.56
N ASN A 216 -24.50 5.06 15.66
CA ASN A 216 -24.67 4.84 14.21
C ASN A 216 -25.40 5.98 13.45
N GLN A 217 -25.58 7.13 14.04
CA GLN A 217 -26.12 8.29 13.33
C GLN A 217 -25.08 8.80 12.32
N ILE A 218 -25.57 9.11 11.10
CA ILE A 218 -24.74 9.67 10.03
C ILE A 218 -24.48 11.14 10.34
N ASP A 219 -23.23 11.57 10.13
CA ASP A 219 -22.84 12.98 10.25
C ASP A 219 -23.58 13.86 9.24
N SER A 220 -24.00 15.04 9.68
CA SER A 220 -24.54 16.06 8.76
C SER A 220 -23.50 16.43 7.68
N ILE A 221 -23.97 17.03 6.61
CA ILE A 221 -23.08 17.53 5.54
C ILE A 221 -22.05 18.52 6.11
N SER A 222 -22.44 19.37 7.05
CA SER A 222 -21.56 20.36 7.68
C SER A 222 -20.49 19.70 8.56
N LEU A 223 -20.85 18.69 9.35
CA LEU A 223 -19.90 17.94 10.17
C LEU A 223 -18.93 17.14 9.29
N ARG A 224 -19.40 16.52 8.21
CA ARG A 224 -18.52 15.85 7.22
C ARG A 224 -17.54 16.81 6.56
N LYS A 225 -17.99 18.04 6.20
CA LYS A 225 -17.11 19.08 5.65
C LYS A 225 -16.01 19.47 6.64
N LEU A 226 -16.34 19.61 7.93
CA LEU A 226 -15.35 19.90 8.96
C LEU A 226 -14.32 18.75 9.05
N LYS A 227 -14.76 17.50 9.15
CA LYS A 227 -13.90 16.32 9.22
C LYS A 227 -13.02 16.18 7.96
N THR A 228 -13.56 16.48 6.77
CA THR A 228 -12.79 16.57 5.53
C THR A 228 -11.72 17.66 5.60
N ALA A 229 -12.05 18.85 6.14
CA ALA A 229 -11.12 19.95 6.29
C ALA A 229 -9.96 19.59 7.23
N ILE A 230 -10.23 18.90 8.32
CA ILE A 230 -9.20 18.39 9.24
C ILE A 230 -8.21 17.51 8.48
N ARG A 231 -8.67 16.45 7.83
CA ARG A 231 -7.83 15.52 7.05
C ARG A 231 -7.02 16.25 5.97
N LYS A 232 -7.69 17.18 5.26
CA LYS A 232 -7.05 18.01 4.24
C LYS A 232 -5.88 18.84 4.80
N ARG A 233 -6.05 19.46 5.97
CA ARG A 233 -5.00 20.29 6.59
C ARG A 233 -3.83 19.44 7.09
N GLU A 234 -4.09 18.28 7.63
CA GLU A 234 -3.08 17.30 8.03
C GLU A 234 -2.24 16.86 6.82
N SER A 235 -2.88 16.49 5.72
CA SER A 235 -2.19 16.10 4.48
C SER A 235 -1.34 17.23 3.90
N LEU A 236 -1.86 18.46 3.87
CA LEU A 236 -1.09 19.62 3.43
C LEU A 236 0.11 19.90 4.33
N ALA A 237 -0.02 19.71 5.64
CA ALA A 237 1.09 19.87 6.58
C ALA A 237 2.18 18.80 6.35
N ALA A 238 1.78 17.54 6.17
CA ALA A 238 2.69 16.44 5.85
C ALA A 238 3.41 16.66 4.51
N SER A 239 2.66 17.08 3.48
CA SER A 239 3.20 17.37 2.13
C SER A 239 4.21 18.49 2.13
N ARG A 240 3.89 19.62 2.77
CA ARG A 240 4.82 20.76 2.94
C ARG A 240 6.09 20.36 3.67
N TYR A 241 5.97 19.54 4.72
CA TYR A 241 7.13 19.04 5.46
C TYR A 241 8.06 18.20 4.58
N LEU A 242 7.52 17.46 3.61
CA LEU A 242 8.28 16.68 2.63
C LEU A 242 8.70 17.52 1.40
N GLY A 243 8.34 18.81 1.32
CA GLY A 243 8.77 19.73 0.28
C GLY A 243 7.85 19.81 -0.93
N ILE A 244 6.59 19.36 -0.82
CA ILE A 244 5.58 19.53 -1.87
C ILE A 244 4.82 20.85 -1.68
N PRO A 245 4.74 21.71 -2.69
CA PRO A 245 3.92 22.92 -2.63
C PRO A 245 2.43 22.60 -2.76
N ASP A 246 1.59 23.45 -2.16
CA ASP A 246 0.14 23.21 -2.08
C ASP A 246 -0.55 23.05 -3.44
N ASN A 247 -0.04 23.69 -4.50
CA ASN A 247 -0.58 23.58 -5.85
C ASN A 247 -0.31 22.22 -6.53
N GLN A 248 0.54 21.40 -5.95
CA GLN A 248 0.80 20.02 -6.38
C GLN A 248 0.03 18.99 -5.53
N VAL A 249 -0.83 19.45 -4.61
CA VAL A 249 -1.66 18.57 -3.76
C VAL A 249 -3.12 18.68 -4.20
N HIS A 250 -3.69 17.56 -4.65
CA HIS A 250 -5.01 17.47 -5.24
C HIS A 250 -5.93 16.63 -4.37
N PHE A 251 -7.11 17.15 -4.05
CA PHE A 251 -8.15 16.45 -3.30
C PHE A 251 -9.30 16.11 -4.24
N LEU A 252 -9.39 14.85 -4.66
CA LEU A 252 -10.35 14.42 -5.69
C LEU A 252 -11.76 14.27 -5.12
N ASN A 253 -11.88 13.89 -3.85
CA ASN A 253 -13.15 13.67 -3.15
C ASN A 253 -14.12 12.83 -4.00
N LEU A 254 -13.67 11.66 -4.45
CA LEU A 254 -14.41 10.81 -5.38
C LEU A 254 -15.82 10.50 -4.85
N PRO A 255 -16.87 10.71 -5.65
CA PRO A 255 -18.28 10.60 -5.23
C PRO A 255 -18.67 9.26 -4.61
N PHE A 256 -18.08 8.16 -5.05
CA PHE A 256 -18.37 6.83 -4.49
C PHE A 256 -18.14 6.78 -2.97
N TYR A 257 -17.19 7.55 -2.44
CA TYR A 257 -16.82 7.56 -1.02
C TYR A 257 -17.70 8.46 -0.18
N GLU A 258 -18.21 9.55 -0.72
CA GLU A 258 -18.85 10.66 0.00
C GLU A 258 -20.28 10.35 0.48
N THR A 259 -20.52 9.12 0.95
CA THR A 259 -21.83 8.65 1.47
C THR A 259 -22.09 9.07 2.91
N GLY A 260 -21.05 9.38 3.69
CA GLY A 260 -21.11 9.55 5.14
C GLY A 260 -21.31 8.24 5.91
N ARG A 261 -21.25 7.09 5.23
CA ARG A 261 -21.41 5.73 5.80
C ARG A 261 -20.15 4.91 5.60
N ILE A 262 -19.97 3.87 6.40
CA ILE A 262 -18.92 2.88 6.18
C ILE A 262 -19.12 2.18 4.84
N GLN A 263 -20.36 1.86 4.49
CA GLN A 263 -20.71 1.31 3.18
C GLN A 263 -20.59 2.39 2.10
N LYS A 264 -19.81 2.12 1.06
CA LYS A 264 -19.56 2.99 -0.07
C LYS A 264 -20.53 2.68 -1.21
N ASN A 265 -20.73 3.65 -2.09
CA ASN A 265 -21.40 3.41 -3.36
C ASN A 265 -20.49 2.61 -4.30
N ASN A 266 -21.07 2.02 -5.34
CA ASN A 266 -20.29 1.55 -6.46
C ASN A 266 -19.69 2.75 -7.21
N PRO A 267 -18.44 2.66 -7.69
CA PRO A 267 -17.88 3.73 -8.51
C PRO A 267 -18.66 3.88 -9.83
N ASP A 268 -18.75 5.10 -10.30
CA ASP A 268 -19.43 5.44 -11.55
C ASP A 268 -18.50 6.24 -12.50
N GLU A 269 -19.05 6.67 -13.63
CA GLU A 269 -18.31 7.43 -14.64
C GLU A 269 -17.74 8.75 -14.09
N LYS A 270 -18.41 9.39 -13.13
CA LYS A 270 -17.93 10.65 -12.52
C LYS A 270 -16.61 10.45 -11.79
N ASP A 271 -16.48 9.35 -11.05
CA ASP A 271 -15.24 9.00 -10.36
C ASP A 271 -14.07 8.84 -11.36
N THR A 272 -14.35 8.18 -12.48
CA THR A 272 -13.37 7.96 -13.55
C THR A 272 -13.02 9.26 -14.28
N LEU A 273 -13.98 10.11 -14.58
CA LEU A 273 -13.75 11.42 -15.23
C LEU A 273 -12.87 12.35 -14.38
N ILE A 274 -13.09 12.41 -13.06
CA ILE A 274 -12.25 13.19 -12.15
C ILE A 274 -10.81 12.67 -12.18
N THR A 275 -10.62 11.35 -12.22
CA THR A 275 -9.30 10.72 -12.28
C THR A 275 -8.64 10.93 -13.65
N ASN A 276 -9.40 10.90 -14.74
CA ASN A 276 -8.92 11.22 -16.09
C ASN A 276 -8.43 12.67 -16.19
N ASP A 277 -9.18 13.62 -15.62
CA ASP A 277 -8.81 15.05 -15.64
C ASP A 277 -7.43 15.27 -15.03
N ILE A 278 -7.18 14.74 -13.83
CA ILE A 278 -5.89 14.92 -13.16
C ILE A 278 -4.73 14.27 -13.94
N ILE A 279 -4.91 13.07 -14.47
CA ILE A 279 -3.89 12.38 -15.27
C ILE A 279 -3.62 13.15 -16.56
N SER A 280 -4.65 13.60 -17.28
CA SER A 280 -4.54 14.31 -18.55
C SER A 280 -3.90 15.69 -18.39
N ARG A 281 -4.14 16.37 -17.27
CA ARG A 281 -3.58 17.67 -16.96
C ARG A 281 -2.10 17.59 -16.60
N ILE A 282 -1.69 16.59 -15.82
CA ILE A 282 -0.31 16.42 -15.37
C ILE A 282 0.54 15.73 -16.43
N LYS A 283 -0.02 14.78 -17.19
CA LYS A 283 0.68 13.94 -18.18
C LYS A 283 1.90 13.24 -17.58
N PRO A 284 1.70 12.39 -16.58
CA PRO A 284 2.78 11.84 -15.76
C PRO A 284 3.65 10.88 -16.54
N HIS A 285 4.94 10.84 -16.17
CA HIS A 285 5.89 9.79 -16.58
C HIS A 285 5.82 8.58 -15.65
N GLN A 286 5.40 8.80 -14.39
CA GLN A 286 5.22 7.74 -13.40
C GLN A 286 3.94 7.97 -12.58
N ILE A 287 3.17 6.92 -12.43
CA ILE A 287 1.99 6.86 -11.57
C ILE A 287 2.27 5.85 -10.46
N TYR A 288 2.07 6.25 -9.22
CA TYR A 288 2.13 5.39 -8.06
C TYR A 288 0.72 5.21 -7.50
N ALA A 289 0.27 3.96 -7.36
CA ALA A 289 -1.07 3.63 -6.88
C ALA A 289 -1.02 2.59 -5.77
N ALA A 290 -1.95 2.66 -4.81
CA ALA A 290 -2.03 1.70 -3.73
C ALA A 290 -2.47 0.33 -4.26
N GLY A 291 -1.55 -0.65 -4.25
CA GLY A 291 -1.80 -2.05 -4.54
C GLY A 291 -2.17 -2.86 -3.29
N ASP A 292 -2.44 -2.19 -2.18
CA ASP A 292 -2.83 -2.79 -0.90
C ASP A 292 -4.33 -3.07 -0.88
N LEU A 293 -4.72 -4.25 -1.36
CA LEU A 293 -6.12 -4.64 -1.53
C LEU A 293 -6.70 -5.39 -0.31
N ALA A 294 -5.91 -5.50 0.76
CA ALA A 294 -6.31 -6.20 1.97
C ALA A 294 -7.05 -5.29 2.97
N ASP A 295 -7.33 -4.04 2.61
CA ASP A 295 -8.09 -3.12 3.44
C ASP A 295 -9.48 -3.68 3.73
N PRO A 296 -9.93 -3.66 5.02
CA PRO A 296 -11.19 -4.28 5.42
C PRO A 296 -12.42 -3.55 4.88
N HIS A 297 -12.26 -2.32 4.40
CA HIS A 297 -13.35 -1.46 3.93
C HIS A 297 -13.52 -1.50 2.40
N GLY A 298 -12.58 -2.11 1.67
CA GLY A 298 -12.60 -2.24 0.22
C GLY A 298 -12.33 -0.93 -0.54
N THR A 299 -11.99 0.16 0.16
CA THR A 299 -11.75 1.48 -0.45
C THR A 299 -10.54 1.44 -1.39
N HIS A 300 -9.42 0.84 -0.97
CA HIS A 300 -8.21 0.73 -1.79
C HIS A 300 -8.48 0.00 -3.11
N ARG A 301 -9.27 -1.08 -3.05
CA ARG A 301 -9.65 -1.84 -4.26
C ARG A 301 -10.48 -1.00 -5.22
N ILE A 302 -11.47 -0.26 -4.71
CA ILE A 302 -12.30 0.63 -5.55
C ILE A 302 -11.43 1.72 -6.15
N CYS A 303 -10.59 2.39 -5.36
CA CYS A 303 -9.67 3.43 -5.83
C CYS A 303 -8.74 2.93 -6.93
N LEU A 304 -8.15 1.74 -6.77
CA LEU A 304 -7.28 1.15 -7.78
C LEU A 304 -8.05 0.79 -9.06
N ASN A 305 -9.27 0.27 -8.94
CA ASN A 305 -10.11 -0.04 -10.10
C ASN A 305 -10.45 1.23 -10.91
N ILE A 306 -10.75 2.35 -10.24
CA ILE A 306 -10.99 3.64 -10.91
C ILE A 306 -9.73 4.09 -11.66
N ILE A 307 -8.55 3.98 -11.06
CA ILE A 307 -7.28 4.29 -11.73
C ILE A 307 -7.10 3.41 -12.97
N PHE A 308 -7.30 2.11 -12.86
CA PHE A 308 -7.15 1.20 -14.01
C PHE A 308 -8.15 1.48 -15.11
N GLU A 309 -9.39 1.84 -14.77
CA GLU A 309 -10.38 2.24 -15.77
C GLU A 309 -9.95 3.52 -16.49
N SER A 310 -9.46 4.51 -15.74
CA SER A 310 -8.87 5.74 -16.28
C SER A 310 -7.71 5.45 -17.24
N LEU A 311 -6.79 4.56 -16.82
CA LEU A 311 -5.65 4.16 -17.66
C LEU A 311 -6.08 3.44 -18.95
N ARG A 312 -7.15 2.63 -18.92
CA ARG A 312 -7.71 2.01 -20.13
C ARG A 312 -8.25 3.05 -21.12
N GLN A 313 -8.96 4.06 -20.62
CA GLN A 313 -9.53 5.13 -21.43
C GLN A 313 -8.42 6.01 -22.03
N LEU A 314 -7.38 6.33 -21.24
CA LEU A 314 -6.28 7.20 -21.66
C LEU A 314 -5.15 6.48 -22.40
N LYS A 315 -5.21 5.16 -22.56
CA LYS A 315 -4.12 4.34 -23.13
C LYS A 315 -3.63 4.79 -24.51
N LYS A 316 -4.50 5.42 -25.33
CA LYS A 316 -4.18 5.88 -26.68
C LYS A 316 -3.50 7.23 -26.70
N GLU A 317 -3.51 7.96 -25.59
CA GLU A 317 -2.88 9.27 -25.49
C GLU A 317 -1.36 9.16 -25.63
N SER A 318 -0.78 10.10 -26.37
CA SER A 318 0.67 10.05 -26.69
C SER A 318 1.58 10.06 -25.48
N TYR A 319 1.22 10.81 -24.42
CA TYR A 319 1.98 10.88 -23.17
C TYR A 319 1.93 9.58 -22.35
N MET A 320 0.93 8.72 -22.58
CA MET A 320 0.82 7.43 -21.87
C MET A 320 1.79 6.37 -22.40
N LYS A 321 2.37 6.54 -23.59
CA LYS A 321 3.31 5.56 -24.17
C LYS A 321 4.52 5.29 -23.29
N ASN A 322 5.00 6.30 -22.57
CA ASN A 322 6.17 6.24 -21.70
C ASN A 322 5.80 6.43 -20.22
N CYS A 323 4.55 6.24 -19.86
CA CYS A 323 4.07 6.32 -18.48
C CYS A 323 4.15 4.94 -17.82
N TRP A 324 4.85 4.88 -16.70
CA TRP A 324 4.99 3.66 -15.89
C TRP A 324 4.08 3.71 -14.68
N VAL A 325 3.42 2.60 -14.38
CA VAL A 325 2.52 2.47 -13.23
C VAL A 325 3.16 1.55 -12.21
N TRP A 326 3.38 2.08 -11.01
CA TRP A 326 3.94 1.36 -9.87
C TRP A 326 2.87 1.13 -8.82
N LEU A 327 2.79 -0.08 -8.30
CA LEU A 327 1.94 -0.38 -7.16
C LEU A 327 2.76 -0.35 -5.88
N TYR A 328 2.26 0.34 -4.86
CA TYR A 328 2.85 0.33 -3.53
C TYR A 328 1.93 -0.36 -2.52
N ARG A 329 2.51 -0.93 -1.45
CA ARG A 329 1.81 -1.54 -0.32
C ARG A 329 2.47 -1.09 0.99
N GLY A 330 1.78 -1.24 2.12
CA GLY A 330 2.35 -0.96 3.43
C GLY A 330 1.34 -0.68 4.53
N ALA A 331 0.14 -0.20 4.21
CA ALA A 331 -0.88 0.10 5.21
C ALA A 331 -1.55 -1.17 5.77
N TRP A 332 -1.90 -2.12 4.90
CA TRP A 332 -2.64 -3.33 5.27
C TRP A 332 -1.93 -4.62 4.90
N GLN A 333 -1.08 -4.59 3.90
CA GLN A 333 -0.36 -5.72 3.38
C GLN A 333 0.99 -5.26 2.81
N GLU A 334 2.01 -6.09 2.91
CA GLU A 334 3.31 -5.89 2.28
C GLU A 334 3.46 -6.79 1.05
N PHE A 335 4.38 -6.43 0.17
CA PHE A 335 4.83 -7.33 -0.89
C PHE A 335 5.72 -8.41 -0.30
N GLU A 336 5.56 -9.63 -0.76
CA GLU A 336 6.58 -10.66 -0.55
C GLU A 336 7.85 -10.28 -1.35
N ILE A 337 9.02 -10.64 -0.87
CA ILE A 337 10.31 -10.23 -1.49
C ILE A 337 10.38 -10.55 -2.98
N HIS A 338 9.78 -11.67 -3.38
CA HIS A 338 9.78 -12.09 -4.78
C HIS A 338 8.81 -11.29 -5.69
N GLU A 339 7.93 -10.50 -5.11
CA GLU A 339 6.99 -9.60 -5.82
C GLU A 339 7.58 -8.20 -6.00
N ILE A 340 8.67 -7.86 -5.29
CA ILE A 340 9.26 -6.53 -5.32
C ILE A 340 10.06 -6.35 -6.60
N GLU A 341 9.72 -5.33 -7.37
CA GLU A 341 10.45 -4.91 -8.57
C GLU A 341 11.27 -3.64 -8.36
N MET A 342 10.91 -2.84 -7.36
CA MET A 342 11.66 -1.65 -6.98
C MET A 342 11.71 -1.51 -5.45
N ALA A 343 12.92 -1.59 -4.89
CA ALA A 343 13.21 -1.39 -3.47
C ALA A 343 14.07 -0.12 -3.30
N VAL A 344 13.56 0.86 -2.57
CA VAL A 344 14.25 2.13 -2.34
C VAL A 344 14.80 2.15 -0.92
N PRO A 345 16.13 2.03 -0.73
CA PRO A 345 16.74 2.04 0.60
C PRO A 345 16.63 3.42 1.25
N MET A 346 16.37 3.44 2.56
CA MET A 346 16.30 4.67 3.35
C MET A 346 17.43 4.73 4.37
N SER A 347 18.02 5.92 4.54
CA SER A 347 18.89 6.20 5.68
C SER A 347 18.08 6.35 6.97
N PRO A 348 18.70 6.24 8.17
CA PRO A 348 18.04 6.51 9.44
C PRO A 348 17.32 7.87 9.46
N ASP A 349 17.93 8.91 8.91
CA ASP A 349 17.31 10.26 8.84
C ASP A 349 16.07 10.28 7.94
N GLN A 350 16.10 9.57 6.81
CA GLN A 350 14.92 9.43 5.95
C GLN A 350 13.80 8.65 6.62
N VAL A 351 14.11 7.63 7.42
CA VAL A 351 13.12 6.93 8.25
C VAL A 351 12.50 7.89 9.26
N MET A 352 13.30 8.73 9.92
CA MET A 352 12.80 9.73 10.88
C MET A 352 11.97 10.81 10.18
N ARG A 353 12.35 11.26 8.99
CA ARG A 353 11.55 12.19 8.18
C ARG A 353 10.19 11.58 7.82
N LYS A 354 10.17 10.35 7.32
CA LYS A 354 8.93 9.60 7.05
C LYS A 354 8.05 9.52 8.30
N ARG A 355 8.62 9.10 9.44
CA ARG A 355 7.91 9.03 10.71
C ARG A 355 7.27 10.36 11.09
N LYS A 356 8.00 11.46 10.95
CA LYS A 356 7.50 12.80 11.27
C LYS A 356 6.37 13.21 10.31
N ALA A 357 6.47 12.89 9.02
CA ALA A 357 5.39 13.12 8.06
C ALA A 357 4.10 12.38 8.45
N ILE A 358 4.21 11.11 8.86
CA ILE A 358 3.05 10.32 9.35
C ILE A 358 2.42 10.99 10.58
N LEU A 359 3.23 11.52 11.50
CA LEU A 359 2.75 12.15 12.72
C LEU A 359 1.99 13.47 12.49
N TYR A 360 2.01 14.07 11.30
CA TYR A 360 1.13 15.20 10.97
C TYR A 360 -0.34 14.78 10.86
N HIS A 361 -0.64 13.51 10.63
CA HIS A 361 -2.01 12.98 10.57
C HIS A 361 -2.54 12.70 12.00
N GLN A 362 -2.74 13.76 12.76
CA GLN A 362 -3.08 13.73 14.20
C GLN A 362 -4.43 13.08 14.47
N SER A 363 -5.40 13.27 13.57
CA SER A 363 -6.75 12.70 13.67
C SER A 363 -6.76 11.16 13.59
N GLN A 364 -5.61 10.55 13.22
CA GLN A 364 -5.46 9.09 13.09
C GLN A 364 -4.65 8.46 14.22
N LYS A 365 -4.28 9.22 15.25
CA LYS A 365 -3.43 8.75 16.36
C LYS A 365 -4.07 7.68 17.24
N ASP A 366 -5.38 7.70 17.40
CA ASP A 366 -6.10 6.74 18.24
C ASP A 366 -6.19 5.34 17.61
N VAL A 367 -5.80 5.20 16.36
CA VAL A 367 -5.52 3.91 15.74
C VAL A 367 -4.12 3.46 16.19
N VAL A 368 -3.96 3.24 17.50
CA VAL A 368 -2.70 2.90 18.22
C VAL A 368 -1.91 1.75 17.55
N THR A 369 -2.55 0.94 16.74
CA THR A 369 -1.94 -0.15 15.99
C THR A 369 -1.18 0.32 14.75
N VAL A 370 -1.51 1.47 14.16
CA VAL A 370 -0.95 1.92 12.89
C VAL A 370 0.49 2.43 13.06
N SER A 371 0.79 3.19 14.11
CA SER A 371 2.13 3.77 14.29
C SER A 371 3.20 2.74 14.69
N TYR A 372 2.82 1.66 15.40
CA TYR A 372 3.75 0.64 15.86
C TYR A 372 4.03 -0.44 14.82
N THR A 373 3.03 -0.86 14.06
CA THR A 373 3.19 -1.84 12.98
C THR A 373 3.90 -1.27 11.77
N HIS A 374 3.67 0.00 11.43
CA HIS A 374 4.34 0.66 10.30
C HIS A 374 5.81 1.00 10.57
N LEU A 375 6.22 1.18 11.82
CA LEU A 375 7.63 1.29 12.18
C LEU A 375 8.37 -0.06 12.08
N ARG A 376 7.68 -1.18 12.28
CA ARG A 376 8.25 -2.53 12.10
C ARG A 376 8.26 -2.99 10.65
N ALA A 377 7.34 -2.53 9.81
CA ALA A 377 7.19 -2.97 8.42
C ALA A 377 8.38 -2.57 7.51
N HIS A 378 9.26 -1.68 7.97
CA HIS A 378 10.41 -1.20 7.22
C HIS A 378 11.76 -1.60 7.82
N GLU A 379 11.77 -2.32 8.90
CA GLU A 379 12.94 -3.09 9.31
C GLU A 379 12.96 -4.41 8.54
N THR A 380 13.25 -4.35 7.26
CA THR A 380 13.73 -5.52 6.55
C THR A 380 15.11 -5.80 7.12
N ARG A 381 15.19 -6.79 7.99
CA ARG A 381 16.46 -7.46 8.26
C ARG A 381 16.99 -7.97 6.93
N ILE A 382 18.02 -7.29 6.42
CA ILE A 382 18.85 -7.78 5.32
C ILE A 382 19.66 -8.99 5.81
#